data_ee21e049e4dda4d71df6fa666fcb31ba
#
_entry.id   ee21e049e4dda4d71df6fa666fcb31ba
#
_cell.length_a   1.000
_cell.length_b   1.000
_cell.length_c   1.000
_cell.angle_alpha   90.00
_cell.angle_beta   90.00
_cell.angle_gamma   90.00
#
_symmetry.space_group_name_H-M   'P 1'
#
loop_
_entity.id
_entity.type
_entity.pdbx_description
1 polymer ?
#
loop_
_entity_poly.entity_id
_entity_poly.type
_entity_poly.pdbx_seq_one_letter_code
_entity_poly.pdbx_strand_id
1 'polypeptide(L)'
;MRQYLDLLARVRKSGTRKGDRTGTGTLALFGHQMRFDLEEGFPLVTTKKLHVKSIVHELLWFLQGSTNVRYLNEHGVTIWNEWADANGELGPIYGRQWRSWPAPDGRQIDQIAAVVEGLKRDPDSRRHIVSAWNVGELDKMALSPCHCLFQFYVADGRLSCQLYQRSADVFLGVPFNIASYALLTLMMAQVAGLAPGEFIHTFGDVHLYLNHLDQADEQLSRTPRALPRMEINGEVRSLFDFAYEDFKLVGYDPHPAIGAKVAV
;
A
#
# COMPACT_ATOMS: atom_id res chain seq x y z
N MET A 1 -14.05 6.69 -4.85
CA MET A 1 -12.69 7.32 -4.82
C MET A 1 -12.73 8.85 -4.66
N ARG A 2 -13.85 9.40 -4.19
CA ARG A 2 -13.96 10.85 -3.92
C ARG A 2 -12.95 11.31 -2.89
N GLN A 3 -12.76 10.54 -1.81
CA GLN A 3 -11.83 10.83 -0.71
C GLN A 3 -10.40 11.10 -1.20
N TYR A 4 -9.91 10.30 -2.16
CA TYR A 4 -8.60 10.51 -2.75
C TYR A 4 -8.53 11.78 -3.60
N LEU A 5 -9.54 12.05 -4.43
CA LEU A 5 -9.59 13.28 -5.25
C LEU A 5 -9.67 14.53 -4.39
N ASP A 6 -10.42 14.49 -3.30
CA ASP A 6 -10.53 15.60 -2.34
C ASP A 6 -9.18 15.86 -1.65
N LEU A 7 -8.43 14.79 -1.31
CA LEU A 7 -7.07 14.94 -0.79
C LEU A 7 -6.13 15.55 -1.83
N LEU A 8 -6.13 15.04 -3.08
CA LEU A 8 -5.29 15.56 -4.16
C LEU A 8 -5.58 17.05 -4.40
N ALA A 9 -6.86 17.43 -4.48
CA ALA A 9 -7.28 18.83 -4.64
C ALA A 9 -6.85 19.71 -3.45
N ARG A 10 -6.96 19.17 -2.21
CA ARG A 10 -6.54 19.87 -1.00
C ARG A 10 -5.03 20.11 -0.97
N VAL A 11 -4.22 19.12 -1.30
CA VAL A 11 -2.75 19.25 -1.38
C VAL A 11 -2.39 20.26 -2.47
N ARG A 12 -3.00 20.14 -3.65
CA ARG A 12 -2.77 21.04 -4.80
C ARG A 12 -3.10 22.51 -4.48
N LYS A 13 -4.20 22.75 -3.75
CA LYS A 13 -4.70 24.11 -3.45
C LYS A 13 -4.06 24.73 -2.21
N SER A 14 -3.81 23.93 -1.17
CA SER A 14 -3.50 24.43 0.19
C SER A 14 -2.19 23.86 0.76
N GLY A 15 -1.45 23.04 -0.02
CA GLY A 15 -0.17 22.50 0.41
C GLY A 15 0.87 23.58 0.60
N THR A 16 1.65 23.48 1.66
CA THR A 16 2.80 24.35 1.90
C THR A 16 3.96 23.91 1.01
N ARG A 17 4.60 24.88 0.33
CA ARG A 17 5.79 24.59 -0.47
C ARG A 17 6.97 24.22 0.42
N LYS A 18 7.60 23.07 0.12
CA LYS A 18 8.77 22.55 0.82
C LYS A 18 9.83 22.08 -0.18
N GLY A 19 11.10 22.19 0.23
CA GLY A 19 12.17 21.44 -0.41
C GLY A 19 12.11 19.96 -0.04
N ASP A 20 12.76 19.11 -0.83
CA ASP A 20 12.87 17.68 -0.59
C ASP A 20 14.25 17.16 -0.98
N ARG A 21 14.53 15.89 -0.66
CA ARG A 21 15.82 15.23 -0.94
C ARG A 21 16.17 15.20 -2.42
N THR A 22 15.19 15.15 -3.31
CA THR A 22 15.40 15.05 -4.77
C THR A 22 15.67 16.41 -5.42
N GLY A 23 15.49 17.52 -4.71
CA GLY A 23 15.60 18.87 -5.24
C GLY A 23 14.42 19.32 -6.12
N THR A 24 13.41 18.47 -6.33
CA THR A 24 12.22 18.78 -7.14
C THR A 24 11.32 19.78 -6.44
N GLY A 25 11.20 19.69 -5.12
CA GLY A 25 10.26 20.46 -4.31
C GLY A 25 8.85 19.87 -4.32
N THR A 26 8.08 20.20 -3.29
CA THR A 26 6.74 19.65 -3.07
C THR A 26 5.76 20.72 -2.58
N LEU A 27 4.45 20.45 -2.77
CA LEU A 27 3.36 21.00 -1.97
C LEU A 27 2.97 19.94 -0.95
N ALA A 28 2.99 20.24 0.35
CA ALA A 28 2.77 19.26 1.39
C ALA A 28 1.72 19.68 2.42
N LEU A 29 0.99 18.71 2.95
CA LEU A 29 0.15 18.82 4.14
C LEU A 29 0.64 17.82 5.18
N PHE A 30 0.51 18.17 6.45
CA PHE A 30 0.83 17.26 7.56
C PHE A 30 -0.44 16.84 8.29
N GLY A 31 -0.67 15.54 8.31
CA GLY A 31 -1.85 14.92 8.93
C GLY A 31 -3.09 14.96 8.05
N HIS A 32 -3.50 13.76 7.59
CA HIS A 32 -4.78 13.53 6.90
C HIS A 32 -5.21 12.10 7.09
N GLN A 33 -6.52 11.83 6.96
CA GLN A 33 -7.05 10.46 6.99
C GLN A 33 -8.15 10.31 5.94
N MET A 34 -8.15 9.17 5.26
CA MET A 34 -9.22 8.74 4.35
C MET A 34 -9.78 7.40 4.81
N ARG A 35 -11.06 7.13 4.47
CA ARG A 35 -11.73 5.86 4.72
C ARG A 35 -12.37 5.34 3.45
N PHE A 36 -12.28 4.02 3.25
CA PHE A 36 -12.85 3.31 2.11
C PHE A 36 -13.61 2.09 2.63
N ASP A 37 -14.92 2.06 2.48
CA ASP A 37 -15.72 0.86 2.74
C ASP A 37 -15.49 -0.15 1.60
N LEU A 38 -14.96 -1.32 1.94
CA LEU A 38 -14.63 -2.34 0.96
C LEU A 38 -15.87 -3.09 0.42
N GLU A 39 -17.04 -2.91 1.02
CA GLU A 39 -18.32 -3.40 0.47
C GLU A 39 -18.78 -2.56 -0.72
N GLU A 40 -18.49 -1.25 -0.75
CA GLU A 40 -18.84 -0.37 -1.88
C GLU A 40 -18.10 -0.72 -3.17
N GLY A 41 -17.01 -1.48 -3.07
CA GLY A 41 -16.15 -1.89 -4.18
C GLY A 41 -14.67 -1.78 -3.85
N PHE A 42 -13.83 -2.25 -4.76
CA PHE A 42 -12.39 -2.20 -4.61
C PHE A 42 -11.88 -0.76 -4.86
N PRO A 43 -11.21 -0.09 -3.90
CA PRO A 43 -10.85 1.31 -4.00
C PRO A 43 -9.66 1.53 -4.95
N LEU A 44 -9.88 1.30 -6.22
CA LEU A 44 -8.93 1.52 -7.30
C LEU A 44 -9.31 2.79 -8.07
N VAL A 45 -8.35 3.70 -8.22
CA VAL A 45 -8.57 4.98 -8.91
C VAL A 45 -9.02 4.75 -10.35
N THR A 46 -10.10 5.44 -10.76
CA THR A 46 -10.66 5.38 -12.12
C THR A 46 -10.38 6.65 -12.94
N THR A 47 -9.93 7.74 -12.31
CA THR A 47 -9.57 8.99 -12.99
C THR A 47 -8.23 8.94 -13.73
N LYS A 48 -7.45 7.89 -13.50
CA LYS A 48 -6.33 7.44 -14.34
C LYS A 48 -6.16 5.94 -14.23
N LYS A 49 -5.67 5.29 -15.30
CA LYS A 49 -5.38 3.86 -15.29
C LYS A 49 -4.14 3.58 -14.44
N LEU A 50 -4.25 2.61 -13.52
CA LEU A 50 -3.14 2.10 -12.72
C LEU A 50 -2.65 0.75 -13.26
N HIS A 51 -1.38 0.43 -13.02
CA HIS A 51 -0.78 -0.85 -13.39
C HIS A 51 -1.03 -1.87 -12.27
N VAL A 52 -2.22 -2.49 -12.26
CA VAL A 52 -2.69 -3.40 -11.22
C VAL A 52 -1.77 -4.60 -11.02
N LYS A 53 -1.16 -5.10 -12.10
CA LYS A 53 -0.18 -6.18 -12.02
C LYS A 53 0.96 -5.85 -11.05
N SER A 54 1.51 -4.63 -11.10
CA SER A 54 2.55 -4.20 -10.17
C SER A 54 2.07 -4.19 -8.73
N ILE A 55 0.84 -3.72 -8.48
CA ILE A 55 0.26 -3.66 -7.12
C ILE A 55 0.17 -5.06 -6.51
N VAL A 56 -0.36 -6.03 -7.27
CA VAL A 56 -0.54 -7.41 -6.80
C VAL A 56 0.80 -8.09 -6.56
N HIS A 57 1.73 -8.02 -7.54
CA HIS A 57 3.04 -8.66 -7.39
C HIS A 57 3.89 -8.03 -6.27
N GLU A 58 3.83 -6.70 -6.07
CA GLU A 58 4.51 -6.04 -4.95
C GLU A 58 3.99 -6.56 -3.60
N LEU A 59 2.66 -6.66 -3.43
CA LEU A 59 2.07 -7.18 -2.20
C LEU A 59 2.48 -8.65 -1.96
N LEU A 60 2.41 -9.50 -2.98
CA LEU A 60 2.84 -10.90 -2.88
C LEU A 60 4.34 -11.01 -2.54
N TRP A 61 5.17 -10.15 -3.11
CA TRP A 61 6.60 -10.09 -2.83
C TRP A 61 6.88 -9.66 -1.37
N PHE A 62 6.14 -8.69 -0.82
CA PHE A 62 6.22 -8.35 0.61
C PHE A 62 5.81 -9.54 1.49
N LEU A 63 4.74 -10.25 1.13
CA LEU A 63 4.25 -11.42 1.87
C LEU A 63 5.21 -12.62 1.80
N GLN A 64 6.05 -12.71 0.78
CA GLN A 64 7.14 -13.69 0.71
C GLN A 64 8.32 -13.33 1.63
N GLY A 65 8.36 -12.11 2.18
CA GLY A 65 9.50 -11.65 2.99
C GLY A 65 10.75 -11.35 2.18
N SER A 66 10.64 -11.28 0.85
CA SER A 66 11.77 -11.04 -0.06
C SER A 66 12.17 -9.57 -0.06
N THR A 67 13.46 -9.31 -0.30
CA THR A 67 14.06 -7.98 -0.43
C THR A 67 14.77 -7.81 -1.76
N ASN A 68 14.86 -8.87 -2.57
CA ASN A 68 15.48 -8.85 -3.89
C ASN A 68 14.43 -8.63 -4.99
N VAL A 69 14.71 -7.70 -5.91
CA VAL A 69 13.79 -7.33 -7.01
C VAL A 69 13.64 -8.41 -8.10
N ARG A 70 14.38 -9.51 -8.02
CA ARG A 70 14.34 -10.59 -9.03
C ARG A 70 12.95 -11.08 -9.32
N TYR A 71 12.20 -11.45 -8.26
CA TYR A 71 10.80 -11.88 -8.40
C TYR A 71 9.95 -10.86 -9.18
N LEU A 72 10.07 -9.58 -8.83
CA LEU A 72 9.32 -8.52 -9.51
C LEU A 72 9.71 -8.42 -10.99
N ASN A 73 11.01 -8.44 -11.29
CA ASN A 73 11.54 -8.36 -12.65
C ASN A 73 11.11 -9.55 -13.52
N GLU A 74 11.11 -10.78 -12.97
CA GLU A 74 10.63 -11.99 -13.65
C GLU A 74 9.15 -11.86 -14.05
N HIS A 75 8.37 -11.05 -13.32
CA HIS A 75 6.98 -10.76 -13.63
C HIS A 75 6.78 -9.44 -14.41
N GLY A 76 7.87 -8.80 -14.85
CA GLY A 76 7.81 -7.54 -15.61
C GLY A 76 7.43 -6.32 -14.77
N VAL A 77 7.68 -6.36 -13.46
CA VAL A 77 7.45 -5.28 -12.50
C VAL A 77 8.79 -4.66 -12.13
N THR A 78 8.99 -3.38 -12.45
CA THR A 78 10.29 -2.70 -12.31
C THR A 78 10.27 -1.52 -11.33
N ILE A 79 9.18 -1.38 -10.58
CA ILE A 79 8.93 -0.20 -9.72
C ILE A 79 9.92 -0.01 -8.56
N TRP A 80 10.77 -0.99 -8.28
CA TRP A 80 11.80 -0.96 -7.25
C TRP A 80 13.24 -0.91 -7.78
N ASN A 81 13.44 -0.99 -9.11
CA ASN A 81 14.78 -1.13 -9.71
C ASN A 81 15.69 0.08 -9.46
N GLU A 82 15.12 1.28 -9.32
CA GLU A 82 15.89 2.51 -9.09
C GLU A 82 16.59 2.56 -7.72
N TRP A 83 16.12 1.75 -6.76
CA TRP A 83 16.70 1.68 -5.41
C TRP A 83 17.52 0.43 -5.15
N ALA A 84 17.44 -0.56 -6.04
CA ALA A 84 18.16 -1.82 -5.87
C ALA A 84 19.66 -1.65 -6.17
N ASP A 85 20.49 -2.37 -5.42
CA ASP A 85 21.92 -2.47 -5.71
C ASP A 85 22.19 -3.32 -6.98
N ALA A 86 23.47 -3.49 -7.32
CA ALA A 86 23.89 -4.26 -8.50
C ALA A 86 23.46 -5.74 -8.47
N ASN A 87 23.14 -6.29 -7.29
CA ASN A 87 22.67 -7.66 -7.10
C ASN A 87 21.14 -7.73 -7.02
N GLY A 88 20.44 -6.59 -7.12
CA GLY A 88 19.01 -6.48 -7.00
C GLY A 88 18.49 -6.43 -5.55
N GLU A 89 19.37 -6.18 -4.58
CA GLU A 89 19.00 -6.14 -3.16
C GLU A 89 18.62 -4.73 -2.72
N LEU A 90 17.64 -4.66 -1.79
CA LEU A 90 17.12 -3.44 -1.22
C LEU A 90 17.39 -3.30 0.29
N GLY A 91 18.08 -4.28 0.87
CA GLY A 91 18.25 -4.38 2.32
C GLY A 91 16.95 -4.79 3.04
N PRO A 92 16.91 -4.70 4.37
CA PRO A 92 15.85 -5.29 5.19
C PRO A 92 14.55 -4.45 5.18
N ILE A 93 14.01 -4.14 3.99
CA ILE A 93 12.77 -3.36 3.81
C ILE A 93 11.52 -4.21 4.07
N TYR A 94 10.38 -3.58 4.10
CA TYR A 94 8.99 -4.08 4.21
C TYR A 94 8.81 -5.58 4.47
N GLY A 95 8.94 -6.42 3.44
CA GLY A 95 8.72 -7.86 3.54
C GLY A 95 9.61 -8.54 4.58
N ARG A 96 10.88 -8.14 4.67
CA ARG A 96 11.81 -8.63 5.69
C ARG A 96 11.32 -8.28 7.10
N GLN A 97 10.87 -7.05 7.33
CA GLN A 97 10.36 -6.64 8.63
C GLN A 97 9.03 -7.33 8.97
N TRP A 98 8.14 -7.50 7.99
CA TRP A 98 6.85 -8.15 8.20
C TRP A 98 6.97 -9.63 8.55
N ARG A 99 7.90 -10.35 7.89
CA ARG A 99 8.00 -11.80 7.92
C ARG A 99 9.16 -12.34 8.76
N SER A 100 10.13 -11.52 9.09
CA SER A 100 11.34 -12.00 9.76
C SER A 100 12.03 -10.86 10.54
N TRP A 101 11.29 -10.22 11.44
CA TRP A 101 11.81 -9.17 12.32
C TRP A 101 12.85 -9.74 13.29
N PRO A 102 14.08 -9.20 13.36
CA PRO A 102 15.11 -9.70 14.26
C PRO A 102 14.83 -9.30 15.71
N ALA A 103 14.74 -10.27 16.61
CA ALA A 103 14.66 -10.03 18.04
C ALA A 103 16.05 -10.06 18.70
N PRO A 104 16.25 -9.37 19.85
CA PRO A 104 17.55 -9.33 20.53
C PRO A 104 18.10 -10.69 20.98
N ASP A 105 17.21 -11.67 21.17
CA ASP A 105 17.55 -13.05 21.55
C ASP A 105 17.87 -13.97 20.33
N GLY A 106 17.95 -13.39 19.12
CA GLY A 106 18.27 -14.10 17.87
C GLY A 106 17.07 -14.73 17.17
N ARG A 107 15.86 -14.69 17.75
CA ARG A 107 14.65 -15.16 17.07
C ARG A 107 14.30 -14.27 15.90
N GLN A 108 13.65 -14.86 14.90
CA GLN A 108 13.01 -14.13 13.81
C GLN A 108 11.49 -14.14 14.06
N ILE A 109 10.87 -12.97 14.09
CA ILE A 109 9.44 -12.82 14.37
C ILE A 109 8.70 -12.60 13.06
N ASP A 110 7.79 -13.51 12.73
CA ASP A 110 6.85 -13.36 11.62
C ASP A 110 5.60 -12.62 12.13
N GLN A 111 5.57 -11.30 11.94
CA GLN A 111 4.47 -10.45 12.39
C GLN A 111 3.18 -10.76 11.66
N ILE A 112 3.24 -11.05 10.34
CA ILE A 112 2.05 -11.35 9.53
C ILE A 112 1.43 -12.67 9.99
N ALA A 113 2.22 -13.73 10.15
CA ALA A 113 1.70 -15.01 10.65
C ALA A 113 1.09 -14.87 12.05
N ALA A 114 1.74 -14.11 12.94
CA ALA A 114 1.21 -13.85 14.28
C ALA A 114 -0.13 -13.10 14.25
N VAL A 115 -0.30 -12.13 13.34
CA VAL A 115 -1.57 -11.42 13.17
C VAL A 115 -2.65 -12.33 12.59
N VAL A 116 -2.36 -13.16 11.57
CA VAL A 116 -3.32 -14.13 11.02
C VAL A 116 -3.85 -15.05 12.12
N GLU A 117 -2.95 -15.64 12.90
CA GLU A 117 -3.33 -16.53 14.02
C GLU A 117 -4.05 -15.78 15.15
N GLY A 118 -3.63 -14.52 15.41
CA GLY A 118 -4.31 -13.66 16.37
C GLY A 118 -5.76 -13.37 15.99
N LEU A 119 -6.01 -13.01 14.73
CA LEU A 119 -7.36 -12.73 14.20
C LEU A 119 -8.29 -13.94 14.31
N LYS A 120 -7.77 -15.17 14.09
CA LYS A 120 -8.55 -16.41 14.23
C LYS A 120 -8.87 -16.76 15.68
N ARG A 121 -7.93 -16.52 16.59
CA ARG A 121 -8.03 -16.95 17.99
C ARG A 121 -8.70 -15.93 18.90
N ASP A 122 -8.39 -14.65 18.71
CA ASP A 122 -8.80 -13.52 19.55
C ASP A 122 -9.02 -12.29 18.66
N PRO A 123 -10.12 -12.25 17.86
CA PRO A 123 -10.39 -11.17 16.94
C PRO A 123 -10.55 -9.79 17.62
N ASP A 124 -10.97 -9.76 18.88
CA ASP A 124 -11.18 -8.53 19.66
C ASP A 124 -9.87 -7.93 20.21
N SER A 125 -8.73 -8.57 19.97
CA SER A 125 -7.43 -8.08 20.41
C SER A 125 -7.08 -6.75 19.75
N ARG A 126 -6.49 -5.85 20.54
CA ARG A 126 -5.97 -4.54 20.08
C ARG A 126 -4.50 -4.61 19.64
N ARG A 127 -3.96 -5.83 19.47
CA ARG A 127 -2.53 -6.09 19.20
C ARG A 127 -2.26 -6.64 17.80
N HIS A 128 -3.23 -6.59 16.90
CA HIS A 128 -3.07 -6.99 15.50
C HIS A 128 -2.32 -5.90 14.73
N ILE A 129 -1.03 -5.72 15.03
CA ILE A 129 -0.18 -4.68 14.49
C ILE A 129 1.00 -5.31 13.75
N VAL A 130 1.34 -4.74 12.59
CA VAL A 130 2.55 -5.06 11.83
C VAL A 130 3.33 -3.76 11.63
N SER A 131 4.62 -3.75 11.99
CA SER A 131 5.51 -2.61 11.84
C SER A 131 6.61 -2.93 10.83
N ALA A 132 6.88 -1.98 9.92
CA ALA A 132 8.06 -2.00 9.06
C ALA A 132 9.14 -1.03 9.55
N TRP A 133 8.83 -0.16 10.52
CA TRP A 133 9.75 0.87 11.02
C TRP A 133 10.65 0.30 12.11
N ASN A 134 11.72 -0.38 11.68
CA ASN A 134 12.74 -0.92 12.58
C ASN A 134 13.90 0.06 12.70
N VAL A 135 13.90 0.84 13.79
CA VAL A 135 14.90 1.89 14.05
C VAL A 135 16.34 1.36 14.03
N GLY A 136 16.55 0.10 14.44
CA GLY A 136 17.87 -0.53 14.47
C GLY A 136 18.41 -0.99 13.10
N GLU A 137 17.61 -0.88 12.02
CA GLU A 137 17.99 -1.33 10.68
C GLU A 137 17.71 -0.29 9.57
N LEU A 138 17.28 0.92 9.91
CA LEU A 138 16.94 1.95 8.91
C LEU A 138 18.13 2.33 8.02
N ASP A 139 19.33 2.32 8.57
CA ASP A 139 20.57 2.64 7.88
C ASP A 139 21.02 1.55 6.87
N LYS A 140 20.43 0.36 6.96
CA LYS A 140 20.68 -0.78 6.06
C LYS A 140 19.68 -0.86 4.90
N MET A 141 18.64 -0.02 4.93
CA MET A 141 17.56 -0.03 3.96
C MET A 141 17.87 0.91 2.80
N ALA A 142 17.70 0.45 1.56
CA ALA A 142 17.83 1.30 0.37
C ALA A 142 16.82 2.46 0.40
N LEU A 143 15.64 2.21 0.99
CA LEU A 143 14.61 3.22 1.21
C LEU A 143 13.91 2.96 2.55
N SER A 144 13.97 3.93 3.47
CA SER A 144 13.24 3.83 4.74
C SER A 144 11.74 3.73 4.50
N PRO A 145 11.01 2.84 5.20
CA PRO A 145 9.60 2.54 4.94
C PRO A 145 8.72 3.79 4.99
N CYS A 146 8.00 4.06 3.91
CA CYS A 146 6.99 5.12 3.85
C CYS A 146 5.73 4.71 4.61
N HIS A 147 5.21 3.51 4.38
CA HIS A 147 4.15 2.89 5.18
C HIS A 147 4.78 2.17 6.38
N CYS A 148 4.71 2.84 7.54
CA CYS A 148 5.48 2.47 8.72
C CYS A 148 4.87 1.33 9.50
N LEU A 149 3.55 1.36 9.69
CA LEU A 149 2.80 0.34 10.43
C LEU A 149 1.34 0.30 9.98
N PHE A 150 0.73 -0.85 10.17
CA PHE A 150 -0.71 -1.01 10.01
C PHE A 150 -1.28 -1.88 11.12
N GLN A 151 -2.56 -1.67 11.41
CA GLN A 151 -3.31 -2.37 12.44
C GLN A 151 -4.62 -2.88 11.88
N PHE A 152 -4.99 -4.11 12.26
CA PHE A 152 -6.29 -4.67 11.98
C PHE A 152 -7.22 -4.52 13.18
N TYR A 153 -8.52 -4.40 12.87
CA TYR A 153 -9.58 -4.26 13.84
C TYR A 153 -10.81 -5.05 13.36
N VAL A 154 -11.41 -5.80 14.27
CA VAL A 154 -12.64 -6.57 13.99
C VAL A 154 -13.80 -5.96 14.75
N ALA A 155 -14.91 -5.74 14.07
CA ALA A 155 -16.18 -5.38 14.65
C ALA A 155 -17.32 -5.99 13.82
N ASP A 156 -18.32 -6.53 14.47
CA ASP A 156 -19.50 -7.15 13.84
C ASP A 156 -19.14 -8.18 12.76
N GLY A 157 -18.06 -8.97 13.00
CA GLY A 157 -17.56 -9.97 12.07
C GLY A 157 -16.85 -9.40 10.83
N ARG A 158 -16.56 -8.11 10.80
CA ARG A 158 -15.90 -7.41 9.69
C ARG A 158 -14.48 -6.99 10.07
N LEU A 159 -13.54 -7.22 9.16
CA LEU A 159 -12.13 -6.86 9.31
C LEU A 159 -11.83 -5.53 8.64
N SER A 160 -11.36 -4.57 9.42
CA SER A 160 -10.83 -3.29 8.94
C SER A 160 -9.32 -3.21 9.12
N CYS A 161 -8.65 -2.42 8.26
CA CYS A 161 -7.22 -2.15 8.35
C CYS A 161 -6.96 -0.65 8.38
N GLN A 162 -6.14 -0.19 9.33
CA GLN A 162 -5.63 1.19 9.36
C GLN A 162 -4.14 1.20 9.09
N LEU A 163 -3.72 1.92 8.04
CA LEU A 163 -2.33 2.18 7.68
C LEU A 163 -1.90 3.56 8.19
N TYR A 164 -0.72 3.66 8.81
CA TYR A 164 0.00 4.92 8.97
C TYR A 164 1.15 5.01 7.97
N GLN A 165 1.08 6.00 7.10
CA GLN A 165 2.09 6.32 6.09
C GLN A 165 2.74 7.67 6.42
N ARG A 166 4.05 7.65 6.81
CA ARG A 166 4.78 8.86 7.23
C ARG A 166 5.07 9.83 6.10
N SER A 167 5.21 9.31 4.87
CA SER A 167 5.59 10.06 3.68
C SER A 167 4.82 9.50 2.48
N ALA A 168 4.08 10.35 1.76
CA ALA A 168 3.14 9.90 0.75
C ALA A 168 3.11 10.85 -0.46
N ASP A 169 3.67 10.39 -1.60
CA ASP A 169 3.43 11.02 -2.90
C ASP A 169 1.96 10.79 -3.29
N VAL A 170 1.17 11.86 -3.21
CA VAL A 170 -0.28 11.77 -3.43
C VAL A 170 -0.63 11.44 -4.88
N PHE A 171 0.24 11.74 -5.85
CA PHE A 171 -0.06 11.50 -7.26
C PHE A 171 0.34 10.09 -7.71
N LEU A 172 1.59 9.65 -7.47
CA LEU A 172 2.06 8.33 -7.92
C LEU A 172 1.83 7.24 -6.86
N GLY A 173 2.29 7.45 -5.63
CA GLY A 173 2.33 6.40 -4.60
C GLY A 173 0.98 6.09 -3.95
N VAL A 174 0.25 7.11 -3.50
CA VAL A 174 -0.98 6.93 -2.73
C VAL A 174 -2.02 6.05 -3.42
N PRO A 175 -2.31 6.17 -4.74
CA PRO A 175 -3.24 5.28 -5.43
C PRO A 175 -2.83 3.80 -5.38
N PHE A 176 -1.53 3.50 -5.48
CA PHE A 176 -0.99 2.15 -5.35
C PHE A 176 -1.14 1.63 -3.91
N ASN A 177 -0.81 2.45 -2.91
CA ASN A 177 -0.90 2.07 -1.51
C ASN A 177 -2.34 1.79 -1.07
N ILE A 178 -3.32 2.60 -1.52
CA ILE A 178 -4.76 2.36 -1.26
C ILE A 178 -5.14 0.97 -1.77
N ALA A 179 -4.85 0.66 -3.03
CA ALA A 179 -5.22 -0.62 -3.63
C ALA A 179 -4.48 -1.80 -2.99
N SER A 180 -3.19 -1.66 -2.68
CA SER A 180 -2.37 -2.71 -2.06
C SER A 180 -2.91 -3.08 -0.67
N TYR A 181 -3.17 -2.10 0.20
CA TYR A 181 -3.68 -2.39 1.55
C TYR A 181 -5.15 -2.77 1.57
N ALA A 182 -5.97 -2.28 0.65
CA ALA A 182 -7.31 -2.81 0.45
C ALA A 182 -7.28 -4.29 0.05
N LEU A 183 -6.40 -4.68 -0.89
CA LEU A 183 -6.21 -6.07 -1.29
C LEU A 183 -5.73 -6.93 -0.11
N LEU A 184 -4.74 -6.46 0.66
CA LEU A 184 -4.27 -7.15 1.87
C LEU A 184 -5.42 -7.36 2.87
N THR A 185 -6.29 -6.36 3.05
CA THR A 185 -7.43 -6.45 3.95
C THR A 185 -8.43 -7.52 3.49
N LEU A 186 -8.72 -7.59 2.17
CA LEU A 186 -9.59 -8.63 1.60
C LEU A 186 -9.00 -10.03 1.79
N MET A 187 -7.69 -10.20 1.51
CA MET A 187 -6.98 -11.48 1.69
C MET A 187 -7.00 -11.92 3.16
N MET A 188 -6.69 -11.01 4.08
CA MET A 188 -6.69 -11.27 5.53
C MET A 188 -8.09 -11.63 6.05
N ALA A 189 -9.13 -10.92 5.58
CA ALA A 189 -10.52 -11.22 5.93
C ALA A 189 -10.89 -12.66 5.51
N GLN A 190 -10.57 -13.03 4.26
CA GLN A 190 -10.84 -14.39 3.74
C GLN A 190 -10.17 -15.47 4.60
N VAL A 191 -8.85 -15.36 4.86
CA VAL A 191 -8.12 -16.40 5.59
C VAL A 191 -8.45 -16.45 7.08
N ALA A 192 -8.96 -15.36 7.65
CA ALA A 192 -9.46 -15.29 9.03
C ALA A 192 -10.94 -15.69 9.16
N GLY A 193 -11.66 -15.91 8.06
CA GLY A 193 -13.09 -16.24 8.07
C GLY A 193 -13.99 -15.05 8.44
N LEU A 194 -13.56 -13.82 8.12
CA LEU A 194 -14.25 -12.56 8.41
C LEU A 194 -14.76 -11.91 7.11
N ALA A 195 -15.76 -11.06 7.22
CA ALA A 195 -16.17 -10.19 6.12
C ALA A 195 -15.22 -8.98 6.00
N PRO A 196 -15.02 -8.40 4.81
CA PRO A 196 -14.27 -7.15 4.67
C PRO A 196 -15.01 -5.98 5.32
N GLY A 197 -14.25 -5.10 5.99
CA GLY A 197 -14.71 -3.87 6.58
C GLY A 197 -14.18 -2.65 5.82
N GLU A 198 -13.49 -1.74 6.52
CA GLU A 198 -12.93 -0.53 5.94
C GLU A 198 -11.41 -0.63 5.78
N PHE A 199 -10.87 0.03 4.75
CA PHE A 199 -9.49 0.45 4.74
C PHE A 199 -9.38 1.93 5.16
N ILE A 200 -8.59 2.21 6.19
CA ILE A 200 -8.34 3.55 6.72
C ILE A 200 -6.90 3.92 6.42
N HIS A 201 -6.68 5.01 5.70
CA HIS A 201 -5.34 5.49 5.33
C HIS A 201 -5.03 6.79 6.05
N THR A 202 -4.10 6.72 7.00
CA THR A 202 -3.64 7.85 7.81
C THR A 202 -2.25 8.29 7.35
N PHE A 203 -2.08 9.59 7.14
CA PHE A 203 -0.85 10.18 6.61
C PHE A 203 -0.15 11.08 7.62
N GLY A 204 1.18 11.04 7.61
CA GLY A 204 2.04 12.09 8.12
C GLY A 204 2.21 13.21 7.08
N ASP A 205 3.37 13.27 6.43
CA ASP A 205 3.62 14.20 5.31
C ASP A 205 3.02 13.62 4.02
N VAL A 206 1.94 14.23 3.53
CA VAL A 206 1.34 13.91 2.23
C VAL A 206 1.61 15.05 1.26
N HIS A 207 2.23 14.74 0.14
CA HIS A 207 2.78 15.75 -0.76
C HIS A 207 2.55 15.46 -2.23
N LEU A 208 2.56 16.54 -3.03
CA LEU A 208 2.54 16.55 -4.48
C LEU A 208 3.85 17.17 -4.97
N TYR A 209 4.62 16.43 -5.75
CA TYR A 209 5.84 16.97 -6.36
C TYR A 209 5.52 18.09 -7.35
N LEU A 210 6.38 19.11 -7.40
CA LEU A 210 6.15 20.28 -8.25
C LEU A 210 6.19 19.98 -9.76
N ASN A 211 6.85 18.90 -10.16
CA ASN A 211 6.84 18.39 -11.54
C ASN A 211 5.58 17.58 -11.91
N HIS A 212 4.63 17.40 -10.97
CA HIS A 212 3.37 16.67 -11.19
C HIS A 212 2.12 17.58 -11.12
N LEU A 213 2.29 18.92 -11.08
CA LEU A 213 1.17 19.85 -10.92
C LEU A 213 0.18 19.75 -12.08
N ASP A 214 0.67 19.74 -13.32
CA ASP A 214 -0.18 19.66 -14.54
C ASP A 214 -0.90 18.31 -14.61
N GLN A 215 -0.23 17.23 -14.24
CA GLN A 215 -0.80 15.88 -14.20
C GLN A 215 -1.88 15.76 -13.11
N ALA A 216 -1.70 16.42 -11.97
CA ALA A 216 -2.70 16.48 -10.91
C ALA A 216 -3.93 17.29 -11.36
N ASP A 217 -3.72 18.42 -12.03
CA ASP A 217 -4.79 19.26 -12.58
C ASP A 217 -5.58 18.49 -13.67
N GLU A 218 -4.89 17.75 -14.56
CA GLU A 218 -5.52 16.86 -15.53
C GLU A 218 -6.36 15.78 -14.82
N GLN A 219 -5.81 15.10 -13.82
CA GLN A 219 -6.54 14.06 -13.08
C GLN A 219 -7.77 14.62 -12.37
N LEU A 220 -7.68 15.81 -11.78
CA LEU A 220 -8.78 16.48 -11.09
C LEU A 220 -9.90 16.95 -12.04
N SER A 221 -9.59 17.19 -13.31
CA SER A 221 -10.58 17.55 -14.34
C SER A 221 -11.47 16.38 -14.75
N ARG A 222 -11.09 15.13 -14.43
CA ARG A 222 -11.79 13.93 -14.86
C ARG A 222 -12.84 13.50 -13.85
N THR A 223 -14.02 13.09 -14.33
CA THR A 223 -15.08 12.54 -13.49
C THR A 223 -14.75 11.09 -13.10
N PRO A 224 -14.76 10.73 -11.81
CA PRO A 224 -14.56 9.34 -11.40
C PRO A 224 -15.69 8.44 -11.91
N ARG A 225 -15.35 7.22 -12.31
CA ARG A 225 -16.28 6.17 -12.74
C ARG A 225 -16.57 5.21 -11.58
N ALA A 226 -17.47 4.26 -11.81
CA ALA A 226 -17.82 3.23 -10.83
C ALA A 226 -16.57 2.47 -10.35
N LEU A 227 -16.57 2.07 -9.08
CA LEU A 227 -15.51 1.23 -8.53
C LEU A 227 -15.56 -0.17 -9.16
N PRO A 228 -14.41 -0.77 -9.46
CA PRO A 228 -14.34 -2.18 -9.81
C PRO A 228 -14.55 -3.06 -8.58
N ARG A 229 -14.63 -4.36 -8.80
CA ARG A 229 -14.59 -5.38 -7.75
C ARG A 229 -13.34 -6.23 -7.90
N MET A 230 -12.75 -6.63 -6.78
CA MET A 230 -11.70 -7.63 -6.74
C MET A 230 -12.31 -8.97 -6.33
N GLU A 231 -12.36 -9.91 -7.27
CA GLU A 231 -12.72 -11.30 -6.98
C GLU A 231 -11.44 -12.04 -6.57
N ILE A 232 -11.50 -12.77 -5.46
CA ILE A 232 -10.38 -13.55 -4.92
C ILE A 232 -10.78 -15.02 -4.93
N ASN A 233 -9.87 -15.91 -5.31
CA ASN A 233 -10.09 -17.35 -5.28
C ASN A 233 -10.44 -17.82 -3.86
N GLY A 234 -11.69 -18.20 -3.65
CA GLY A 234 -12.21 -18.61 -2.35
C GLY A 234 -11.65 -19.92 -1.82
N GLU A 235 -10.90 -20.70 -2.62
CA GLU A 235 -10.29 -21.96 -2.19
C GLU A 235 -8.97 -21.76 -1.44
N VAL A 236 -8.33 -20.61 -1.57
CA VAL A 236 -7.07 -20.29 -0.86
C VAL A 236 -7.36 -20.09 0.64
N ARG A 237 -6.67 -20.86 1.49
CA ARG A 237 -6.86 -20.88 2.95
C ARG A 237 -5.70 -20.30 3.75
N SER A 238 -4.56 -20.13 3.13
CA SER A 238 -3.36 -19.52 3.74
C SER A 238 -3.02 -18.22 3.02
N LEU A 239 -2.70 -17.17 3.78
CA LEU A 239 -2.29 -15.87 3.22
C LEU A 239 -1.04 -15.99 2.34
N PHE A 240 -0.22 -17.01 2.58
CA PHE A 240 1.08 -17.20 1.92
C PHE A 240 0.99 -18.08 0.67
N ASP A 241 -0.19 -18.66 0.39
CA ASP A 241 -0.43 -19.52 -0.75
C ASP A 241 -1.05 -18.78 -1.94
N PHE A 242 -1.41 -17.50 -1.76
CA PHE A 242 -1.94 -16.70 -2.85
C PHE A 242 -0.92 -16.49 -3.97
N ALA A 243 -1.37 -16.70 -5.20
CA ALA A 243 -0.66 -16.39 -6.44
C ALA A 243 -1.38 -15.26 -7.21
N TYR A 244 -0.73 -14.69 -8.21
CA TYR A 244 -1.31 -13.61 -9.01
C TYR A 244 -2.65 -14.01 -9.68
N GLU A 245 -2.75 -15.26 -10.10
CA GLU A 245 -3.90 -15.84 -10.78
C GLU A 245 -5.14 -15.97 -9.89
N ASP A 246 -4.98 -15.87 -8.56
CA ASP A 246 -6.06 -15.91 -7.59
C ASP A 246 -6.86 -14.60 -7.52
N PHE A 247 -6.41 -13.56 -8.22
CA PHE A 247 -7.02 -12.24 -8.23
C PHE A 247 -7.59 -11.88 -9.58
N LYS A 248 -8.88 -11.53 -9.62
CA LYS A 248 -9.55 -11.08 -10.85
C LYS A 248 -10.22 -9.73 -10.61
N LEU A 249 -9.74 -8.72 -11.31
CA LEU A 249 -10.34 -7.39 -11.29
C LEU A 249 -11.50 -7.32 -12.28
N VAL A 250 -12.71 -7.02 -11.79
CA VAL A 250 -13.95 -7.00 -12.58
C VAL A 250 -14.50 -5.59 -12.63
N GLY A 251 -14.85 -5.12 -13.85
CA GLY A 251 -15.48 -3.83 -14.06
C GLY A 251 -14.54 -2.62 -13.95
N TYR A 252 -13.23 -2.81 -14.09
CA TYR A 252 -12.28 -1.69 -14.08
C TYR A 252 -12.29 -0.96 -15.42
N ASP A 253 -12.96 0.20 -15.45
CA ASP A 253 -13.09 1.10 -16.61
C ASP A 253 -12.48 2.47 -16.27
N PRO A 254 -11.14 2.62 -16.24
CA PRO A 254 -10.50 3.88 -15.91
C PRO A 254 -10.40 4.81 -17.11
N HIS A 255 -10.21 6.10 -16.84
CA HIS A 255 -9.66 7.03 -17.83
C HIS A 255 -8.21 6.62 -18.20
N PRO A 256 -7.69 7.08 -19.37
CA PRO A 256 -6.31 6.80 -19.77
C PRO A 256 -5.28 7.10 -18.68
N ALA A 257 -4.15 6.39 -18.72
CA ALA A 257 -3.04 6.66 -17.82
C ALA A 257 -2.52 8.11 -18.00
N ILE A 258 -2.00 8.69 -16.91
CA ILE A 258 -1.30 9.98 -16.93
C ILE A 258 0.15 9.66 -16.56
N GLY A 259 1.05 9.87 -17.51
CA GLY A 259 2.49 9.63 -17.30
C GLY A 259 3.11 10.71 -16.41
N ALA A 260 3.97 10.29 -15.48
CA ALA A 260 4.77 11.19 -14.65
C ALA A 260 6.11 10.53 -14.32
N LYS A 261 7.15 11.35 -14.17
CA LYS A 261 8.49 10.87 -13.78
C LYS A 261 8.55 10.74 -12.26
N VAL A 262 9.09 9.63 -11.79
CA VAL A 262 9.39 9.44 -10.36
C VAL A 262 10.45 10.46 -9.93
N ALA A 263 10.29 11.06 -8.76
CA ALA A 263 11.31 11.90 -8.15
C ALA A 263 12.22 11.00 -7.29
N VAL A 264 13.49 10.86 -7.68
CA VAL A 264 14.52 10.00 -7.06
C VAL A 264 15.71 10.81 -6.57
#